data_45516ddf392905d1447805ae6d947bee
#
_entry.id   45516ddf392905d1447805ae6d947bee
#
_cell.length_a   1.000
_cell.length_b   1.000
_cell.length_c   1.000
_cell.angle_alpha   90.00
_cell.angle_beta   90.00
_cell.angle_gamma   90.00
#
_symmetry.space_group_name_H-M   'P 1'
#
loop_
_entity.id
_entity.type
_entity.pdbx_description
1 polymer ?
#
loop_
_entity_poly.entity_id
_entity_poly.type
_entity_poly.pdbx_seq_one_letter_code
_entity_poly.pdbx_strand_id
1 'polypeptide(L)'
;MQPFHLEAITAGADCAVLRVRGEIDICTAPELREHVIKLVADGVRHITADLRAVDFLDSTGLGALVGSLKRLRELDGSLTLVTAADRILTILRLTGLNRVFTLHPSVPEALAGDQHWQAALARQGRSAEDWCREHELL
;
A
#
# COMPACT_ATOMS: atom_id res chain seq x y z
N MET A 1 15.59 13.48 9.41
CA MET A 1 14.48 12.54 9.65
C MET A 1 13.22 13.06 8.98
N GLN A 2 12.55 12.21 8.20
CA GLN A 2 11.32 12.57 7.51
C GLN A 2 10.13 12.36 8.47
N PRO A 3 9.26 13.35 8.67
CA PRO A 3 8.10 13.16 9.52
C PRO A 3 7.15 12.11 8.91
N PHE A 4 6.47 11.37 9.79
CA PHE A 4 5.51 10.37 9.36
C PHE A 4 4.30 11.05 8.73
N HIS A 5 3.90 10.57 7.55
CA HIS A 5 2.76 11.13 6.82
C HIS A 5 2.06 10.04 6.01
N LEU A 6 0.75 10.09 6.02
CA LEU A 6 -0.11 9.20 5.26
C LEU A 6 -1.01 10.01 4.32
N GLU A 7 -1.14 9.55 3.09
CA GLU A 7 -2.03 10.15 2.10
C GLU A 7 -2.71 9.04 1.30
N ALA A 8 -4.02 9.09 1.21
CA ALA A 8 -4.78 8.13 0.44
C ALA A 8 -5.28 8.77 -0.84
N ILE A 9 -5.08 8.09 -1.97
CA ILE A 9 -5.53 8.52 -3.29
C ILE A 9 -6.42 7.42 -3.85
N THR A 10 -7.70 7.72 -4.02
CA THR A 10 -8.68 6.71 -4.45
C THR A 10 -8.88 6.71 -5.96
N ALA A 11 -9.22 5.55 -6.49
CA ALA A 11 -9.65 5.36 -7.87
C ALA A 11 -10.90 4.47 -7.87
N GLY A 12 -12.00 5.00 -8.37
CA GLY A 12 -13.28 4.31 -8.29
C GLY A 12 -13.77 4.21 -6.85
N ALA A 13 -14.64 3.23 -6.59
CA ALA A 13 -15.26 3.07 -5.29
C ALA A 13 -14.44 2.24 -4.30
N ASP A 14 -13.56 1.36 -4.79
CA ASP A 14 -12.97 0.30 -3.98
C ASP A 14 -11.43 0.19 -4.05
N CYS A 15 -10.75 1.06 -4.78
CA CYS A 15 -9.30 1.05 -4.91
C CYS A 15 -8.67 2.31 -4.33
N ALA A 16 -7.53 2.15 -3.64
CA ALA A 16 -6.76 3.28 -3.12
C ALA A 16 -5.27 2.98 -3.13
N VAL A 17 -4.46 4.00 -3.40
CA VAL A 17 -3.04 4.00 -3.08
C VAL A 17 -2.90 4.71 -1.73
N LEU A 18 -2.24 4.06 -0.80
CA LEU A 18 -1.88 4.66 0.48
C LEU A 18 -0.39 4.97 0.47
N ARG A 19 -0.04 6.25 0.36
CA ARG A 19 1.35 6.71 0.40
C ARG A 19 1.78 6.84 1.84
N VAL A 20 2.90 6.22 2.18
CA VAL A 20 3.46 6.26 3.53
C VAL A 20 4.86 6.88 3.46
N ARG A 21 5.14 7.83 4.33
CA ARG A 21 6.45 8.47 4.44
C ARG A 21 6.96 8.41 5.87
N GLY A 22 8.27 8.26 6.02
CA GLY A 22 8.92 8.28 7.31
C GLY A 22 9.13 6.89 7.88
N GLU A 23 8.95 6.73 9.18
CA GLU A 23 9.19 5.48 9.88
C GLU A 23 7.87 4.82 10.28
N ILE A 24 7.75 3.51 10.04
CA ILE A 24 6.63 2.72 10.53
C ILE A 24 7.11 1.92 11.73
N ASP A 25 6.79 2.40 12.92
CA ASP A 25 7.26 1.88 14.19
C ASP A 25 6.13 1.80 15.23
N ILE A 26 6.49 1.54 16.48
CA ILE A 26 5.52 1.42 17.57
C ILE A 26 4.70 2.71 17.76
N CYS A 27 5.26 3.87 17.43
CA CYS A 27 4.59 5.15 17.58
C CYS A 27 3.62 5.45 16.42
N THR A 28 3.97 5.03 15.21
CA THR A 28 3.21 5.37 14.00
C THR A 28 2.30 4.25 13.49
N ALA A 29 2.56 3.00 13.90
CA ALA A 29 1.74 1.85 13.50
C ALA A 29 0.25 2.02 13.80
N PRO A 30 -0.17 2.59 14.97
CA PRO A 30 -1.60 2.83 15.22
C PRO A 30 -2.23 3.75 14.18
N GLU A 31 -1.54 4.79 13.75
CA GLU A 31 -2.02 5.72 12.72
C GLU A 31 -2.24 5.00 11.38
N LEU A 32 -1.30 4.14 11.02
CA LEU A 32 -1.42 3.34 9.79
C LEU A 32 -2.65 2.42 9.85
N ARG A 33 -2.85 1.73 10.98
CA ARG A 33 -4.03 0.86 11.18
C ARG A 33 -5.33 1.64 11.07
N GLU A 34 -5.41 2.79 11.72
CA GLU A 34 -6.60 3.64 11.69
C GLU A 34 -6.94 4.12 10.28
N HIS A 35 -5.93 4.48 9.50
CA HIS A 35 -6.13 4.88 8.11
C HIS A 35 -6.72 3.75 7.27
N VAL A 36 -6.20 2.53 7.43
CA VAL A 36 -6.72 1.36 6.72
C VAL A 36 -8.16 1.08 7.14
N ILE A 37 -8.44 1.12 8.44
CA ILE A 37 -9.80 0.90 8.96
C ILE A 37 -10.77 1.91 8.36
N LYS A 38 -10.37 3.17 8.29
CA LYS A 38 -11.18 4.24 7.72
C LYS A 38 -11.45 4.04 6.24
N LEU A 39 -10.41 3.67 5.47
CA LEU A 39 -10.57 3.37 4.05
C LEU A 39 -11.53 2.21 3.84
N VAL A 40 -11.41 1.16 4.64
CA VAL A 40 -12.31 0.00 4.57
C VAL A 40 -13.74 0.41 4.92
N ALA A 41 -13.92 1.26 5.92
CA ALA A 41 -15.25 1.79 6.28
C ALA A 41 -15.88 2.60 5.13
N ASP A 42 -15.04 3.26 4.33
CA ASP A 42 -15.49 4.02 3.15
C ASP A 42 -15.71 3.15 1.90
N GLY A 43 -15.49 1.86 2.00
CA GLY A 43 -15.74 0.92 0.90
C GLY A 43 -14.50 0.45 0.15
N VAL A 44 -13.32 0.93 0.50
CA VAL A 44 -12.08 0.50 -0.15
C VAL A 44 -11.79 -0.96 0.19
N ARG A 45 -11.42 -1.74 -0.83
CA ARG A 45 -11.12 -3.18 -0.69
C ARG A 45 -9.74 -3.55 -1.23
N HIS A 46 -9.19 -2.74 -2.13
CA HIS A 46 -7.91 -3.01 -2.78
C HIS A 46 -6.96 -1.84 -2.54
N ILE A 47 -5.99 -2.06 -1.67
CA ILE A 47 -5.03 -1.03 -1.27
C ILE A 47 -3.65 -1.37 -1.82
N THR A 48 -3.02 -0.41 -2.45
CA THR A 48 -1.61 -0.45 -2.80
C THR A 48 -0.88 0.49 -1.85
N ALA A 49 -0.07 -0.07 -0.96
CA ALA A 49 0.70 0.72 0.00
C ALA A 49 2.03 1.10 -0.64
N ASP A 50 2.20 2.38 -0.90
CA ASP A 50 3.45 2.91 -1.45
C ASP A 50 4.42 3.21 -0.32
N LEU A 51 5.38 2.30 -0.14
CA LEU A 51 6.39 2.36 0.92
C LEU A 51 7.73 2.91 0.43
N ARG A 52 7.79 3.49 -0.76
CA ARG A 52 9.07 3.95 -1.33
C ARG A 52 9.73 5.05 -0.50
N ALA A 53 8.96 5.83 0.24
CA ALA A 53 9.46 6.89 1.13
C ALA A 53 9.51 6.46 2.60
N VAL A 54 9.40 5.16 2.87
CA VAL A 54 9.57 4.59 4.22
C VAL A 54 11.05 4.22 4.39
N ASP A 55 11.67 4.76 5.42
CA ASP A 55 13.09 4.56 5.69
C ASP A 55 13.36 3.65 6.89
N PHE A 56 12.32 3.26 7.63
CA PHE A 56 12.44 2.34 8.76
C PHE A 56 11.13 1.57 8.98
N LEU A 57 11.27 0.30 9.34
CA LEU A 57 10.14 -0.59 9.60
C LEU A 57 10.55 -1.58 10.68
N ASP A 58 9.90 -1.52 11.84
CA ASP A 58 10.13 -2.46 12.93
C ASP A 58 9.06 -3.56 12.99
N SER A 59 9.15 -4.45 13.98
CA SER A 59 8.21 -5.56 14.14
C SER A 59 6.78 -5.09 14.40
N THR A 60 6.58 -3.95 15.05
CA THR A 60 5.25 -3.38 15.28
C THR A 60 4.66 -2.87 13.98
N GLY A 61 5.48 -2.22 13.15
CA GLY A 61 5.09 -1.78 11.82
C GLY A 61 4.73 -2.94 10.91
N LEU A 62 5.56 -4.00 10.93
CA LEU A 62 5.25 -5.23 10.20
C LEU A 62 3.92 -5.82 10.64
N GLY A 63 3.66 -5.85 11.95
CA GLY A 63 2.39 -6.32 12.50
C GLY A 63 1.20 -5.52 12.01
N ALA A 64 1.36 -4.20 11.85
CA ALA A 64 0.31 -3.33 11.31
C ALA A 64 0.02 -3.65 9.85
N LEU A 65 1.04 -3.91 9.05
CA LEU A 65 0.88 -4.30 7.64
C LEU A 65 0.20 -5.67 7.52
N VAL A 66 0.63 -6.65 8.31
CA VAL A 66 0.02 -7.99 8.32
C VAL A 66 -1.43 -7.93 8.78
N GLY A 67 -1.72 -7.17 9.83
CA GLY A 67 -3.10 -6.98 10.31
C GLY A 67 -4.00 -6.33 9.27
N SER A 68 -3.47 -5.36 8.54
CA SER A 68 -4.20 -4.70 7.45
C SER A 68 -4.49 -5.67 6.30
N LEU A 69 -3.52 -6.51 5.94
CA LEU A 69 -3.71 -7.55 4.92
C LEU A 69 -4.81 -8.53 5.33
N LYS A 70 -4.77 -9.02 6.57
CA LYS A 70 -5.79 -9.94 7.08
C LYS A 70 -7.18 -9.33 7.03
N ARG A 71 -7.31 -8.07 7.45
CA ARG A 71 -8.59 -7.36 7.42
C ARG A 71 -9.14 -7.26 6.00
N LEU A 72 -8.31 -6.91 5.04
CA LEU A 72 -8.73 -6.79 3.65
C LEU A 72 -9.09 -8.16 3.06
N ARG A 73 -8.31 -9.20 3.34
CA ARG A 73 -8.61 -10.56 2.87
C ARG A 73 -9.94 -11.11 3.39
N GLU A 74 -10.29 -10.79 4.62
CA GLU A 74 -11.59 -11.18 5.20
C GLU A 74 -12.77 -10.56 4.45
N LEU A 75 -12.52 -9.48 3.72
CA LEU A 75 -13.52 -8.75 2.93
C LEU A 75 -13.33 -8.97 1.42
N ASP A 76 -12.61 -10.03 1.04
CA ASP A 76 -12.26 -10.35 -0.34
C ASP A 76 -11.47 -9.23 -1.03
N GLY A 77 -10.73 -8.48 -0.24
CA GLY A 77 -9.85 -7.41 -0.71
C GLY A 77 -8.40 -7.84 -0.82
N SER A 78 -7.53 -6.88 -1.05
CA SER A 78 -6.11 -7.12 -1.23
C SER A 78 -5.26 -5.97 -0.71
N LEU A 79 -4.02 -6.29 -0.34
CA LEU A 79 -3.00 -5.30 0.02
C LEU A 79 -1.72 -5.65 -0.71
N THR A 80 -1.27 -4.75 -1.57
CA THR A 80 -0.02 -4.85 -2.32
C THR A 80 0.96 -3.84 -1.77
N LEU A 81 2.23 -4.21 -1.66
CA LEU A 81 3.28 -3.30 -1.19
C LEU A 81 4.16 -2.86 -2.36
N VAL A 82 4.51 -1.58 -2.38
CA VAL A 82 5.44 -1.03 -3.36
C VAL A 82 6.70 -0.57 -2.61
N THR A 83 7.81 -1.20 -2.91
CA THR A 83 9.12 -0.85 -2.38
C THR A 83 10.21 -1.40 -3.27
N ALA A 84 11.31 -0.67 -3.37
CA ALA A 84 12.54 -1.13 -4.02
C ALA A 84 13.74 -0.99 -3.08
N ALA A 85 13.50 -0.55 -1.84
CA ALA A 85 14.56 -0.34 -0.86
C ALA A 85 15.07 -1.66 -0.32
N ASP A 86 16.38 -1.92 -0.46
CA ASP A 86 17.00 -3.16 -0.01
C ASP A 86 16.76 -3.45 1.47
N ARG A 87 16.74 -2.40 2.30
CA ARG A 87 16.49 -2.51 3.73
C ARG A 87 15.12 -3.12 4.01
N ILE A 88 14.08 -2.62 3.34
CA ILE A 88 12.72 -3.10 3.54
C ILE A 88 12.54 -4.51 2.96
N LEU A 89 13.08 -4.74 1.77
CA LEU A 89 13.04 -6.05 1.13
C LEU A 89 13.75 -7.11 1.98
N THR A 90 14.88 -6.75 2.60
CA THR A 90 15.61 -7.66 3.48
C THR A 90 14.78 -8.05 4.70
N ILE A 91 14.13 -7.08 5.35
CA ILE A 91 13.25 -7.34 6.50
C ILE A 91 12.12 -8.28 6.10
N LEU A 92 11.49 -8.05 4.95
CA LEU A 92 10.41 -8.90 4.46
C LEU A 92 10.89 -10.33 4.18
N ARG A 93 12.08 -10.50 3.59
CA ARG A 93 12.66 -11.83 3.34
C ARG A 93 13.00 -12.55 4.62
N LEU A 94 13.66 -11.89 5.57
CA LEU A 94 14.06 -12.50 6.84
C LEU A 94 12.88 -12.96 7.67
N THR A 95 11.74 -12.29 7.55
CA THR A 95 10.52 -12.64 8.27
C THR A 95 9.61 -13.59 7.47
N GLY A 96 9.97 -13.92 6.23
CA GLY A 96 9.15 -14.73 5.35
C GLY A 96 7.96 -14.00 4.75
N LEU A 97 7.79 -12.70 5.04
CA LEU A 97 6.64 -11.93 4.59
C LEU A 97 6.67 -11.59 3.11
N ASN A 98 7.84 -11.72 2.46
CA ASN A 98 7.94 -11.58 1.01
C ASN A 98 7.11 -12.63 0.26
N ARG A 99 6.73 -13.73 0.91
CA ARG A 99 5.85 -14.77 0.36
C ARG A 99 4.38 -14.53 0.67
N VAL A 100 4.11 -13.65 1.63
CA VAL A 100 2.76 -13.33 2.09
C VAL A 100 2.20 -12.13 1.33
N PHE A 101 3.03 -11.11 1.10
CA PHE A 101 2.63 -9.91 0.37
C PHE A 101 2.99 -10.01 -1.11
N THR A 102 2.14 -9.43 -1.95
CA THR A 102 2.48 -9.12 -3.33
C THR A 102 3.34 -7.85 -3.31
N LEU A 103 4.51 -7.91 -3.95
CA LEU A 103 5.49 -6.82 -3.95
C LEU A 103 5.76 -6.35 -5.37
N HIS A 104 5.84 -5.04 -5.55
CA HIS A 104 6.24 -4.44 -6.82
C HIS A 104 7.22 -3.30 -6.55
N PRO A 105 8.15 -3.01 -7.49
CA PRO A 105 9.14 -1.95 -7.31
C PRO A 105 8.60 -0.56 -7.59
N SER A 106 7.46 -0.44 -8.27
CA SER A 106 6.85 0.83 -8.63
C SER A 106 5.34 0.77 -8.52
N VAL A 107 4.69 1.94 -8.36
CA VAL A 107 3.23 2.00 -8.28
C VAL A 107 2.60 1.63 -9.63
N PRO A 108 3.07 2.14 -10.78
CA PRO A 108 2.48 1.73 -12.06
C PRO A 108 2.48 0.22 -12.28
N GLU A 109 3.57 -0.48 -11.94
CA GLU A 109 3.63 -1.93 -12.05
C GLU A 109 2.65 -2.63 -11.11
N ALA A 110 2.51 -2.13 -9.89
CA ALA A 110 1.56 -2.69 -8.94
C ALA A 110 0.12 -2.58 -9.44
N LEU A 111 -0.26 -1.41 -9.97
CA LEU A 111 -1.61 -1.19 -10.48
C LEU A 111 -1.87 -1.98 -11.75
N ALA A 112 -0.90 -2.04 -12.66
CA ALA A 112 -1.02 -2.81 -13.91
C ALA A 112 -1.14 -4.31 -13.65
N GLY A 113 -0.57 -4.80 -12.57
CA GLY A 113 -0.63 -6.22 -12.18
C GLY A 113 -1.87 -6.63 -11.42
N ASP A 114 -2.81 -5.71 -11.15
CA ASP A 114 -3.99 -5.96 -10.33
C ASP A 114 -5.25 -5.76 -11.16
N GLN A 115 -6.05 -6.84 -11.30
CA GLN A 115 -7.26 -6.81 -12.13
C GLN A 115 -8.32 -5.83 -11.62
N HIS A 116 -8.41 -5.61 -10.30
CA HIS A 116 -9.36 -4.66 -9.72
C HIS A 116 -8.98 -3.23 -10.05
N TRP A 117 -7.69 -2.92 -9.98
CA TRP A 117 -7.16 -1.62 -10.38
C TRP A 117 -7.34 -1.39 -11.88
N GLN A 118 -7.05 -2.41 -12.70
CA GLN A 118 -7.24 -2.32 -14.14
C GLN A 118 -8.70 -2.00 -14.49
N ALA A 119 -9.65 -2.66 -13.82
CA ALA A 119 -11.07 -2.39 -14.04
C ALA A 119 -11.45 -0.97 -13.61
N ALA A 120 -10.97 -0.50 -12.47
CA ALA A 120 -11.25 0.85 -11.98
C ALA A 120 -10.70 1.93 -12.93
N LEU A 121 -9.46 1.74 -13.39
CA LEU A 121 -8.81 2.69 -14.30
C LEU A 121 -9.43 2.68 -15.69
N ALA A 122 -9.85 1.50 -16.18
CA ALA A 122 -10.52 1.38 -17.48
C ALA A 122 -11.83 2.18 -17.51
N ARG A 123 -12.58 2.20 -16.41
CA ARG A 123 -13.80 3.02 -16.29
C ARG A 123 -13.53 4.50 -16.42
N GLN A 124 -12.32 4.94 -16.09
CA GLN A 124 -11.89 6.32 -16.19
C GLN A 124 -11.16 6.64 -17.49
N GLY A 125 -10.97 5.63 -18.36
CA GLY A 125 -10.20 5.78 -19.59
C GLY A 125 -8.72 6.09 -19.34
N ARG A 126 -8.16 5.58 -18.23
CA ARG A 126 -6.77 5.84 -17.83
C ARG A 126 -5.94 4.58 -17.86
N SER A 127 -4.67 4.68 -18.28
CA SER A 127 -3.68 3.65 -18.03
C SER A 127 -3.13 3.81 -16.62
N ALA A 128 -2.51 2.76 -16.09
CA ALA A 128 -1.86 2.81 -14.78
C ALA A 128 -0.78 3.90 -14.74
N GLU A 129 0.02 3.99 -15.79
CA GLU A 129 1.09 4.99 -15.87
C GLU A 129 0.55 6.42 -15.89
N ASP A 130 -0.48 6.69 -16.70
CA ASP A 130 -1.07 8.03 -16.80
C ASP A 130 -1.72 8.45 -15.48
N TRP A 131 -2.45 7.55 -14.85
CA TRP A 131 -3.07 7.82 -13.55
C TRP A 131 -2.01 8.12 -12.48
N CYS A 132 -0.94 7.32 -12.46
CA CYS A 132 0.17 7.53 -11.52
C CYS A 132 0.88 8.86 -11.79
N ARG A 133 1.07 9.23 -13.05
CA ARG A 133 1.70 10.52 -13.40
C ARG A 133 0.86 11.69 -12.91
N GLU A 134 -0.45 11.63 -13.08
CA GLU A 134 -1.38 12.66 -12.63
C GLU A 134 -1.38 12.84 -11.11
N HIS A 135 -1.06 11.79 -10.36
CA HIS A 135 -1.07 11.80 -8.90
C HIS A 135 0.32 11.79 -8.27
N GLU A 136 1.36 12.03 -9.08
CA GLU A 136 2.75 12.08 -8.62
C GLU A 136 3.22 10.77 -7.99
N LEU A 137 2.85 9.65 -8.59
CA LEU A 137 3.15 8.29 -8.10
C LEU A 137 4.12 7.52 -9.00
N LEU A 138 4.73 8.19 -9.96
CA LEU A 138 5.73 7.56 -10.83
C LEU A 138 7.05 7.27 -10.12
#